data_d0aa1678618cec3949272f5ca4ffa15b
#
_entry.id   d0aa1678618cec3949272f5ca4ffa15b
#
_cell.length_a   1.000
_cell.length_b   1.000
_cell.length_c   1.000
_cell.angle_alpha   90.00
_cell.angle_beta   90.00
_cell.angle_gamma   90.00
#
_symmetry.space_group_name_H-M   'P 1'
#
loop_
_entity.id
_entity.type
_entity.pdbx_description
1 polymer ?
#
loop_
_entity_poly.entity_id
_entity_poly.type
_entity_poly.pdbx_seq_one_letter_code
_entity_poly.pdbx_strand_id
1 'polypeptide(L)'
;MISKTFNRYIWLLNTLLQQKRLTFEEISNRWRDSYLGDGKPLALRTFHVHRDAIAELFGVEVKCDTSTYEYYLSSPGELRSDRTRQWLLNSFTISNMIEAGHNMKDRILFEEIPRGTEYIQTVIDAMQSGKVLQIDYQPFEGNRATYHLQPYAMKVYNQRWYVVGYMPEIGGIRNIALDRTLEMEKTDEDFVVP
;
A
#
# COMPACT_ATOMS: atom_id res chain seq x y z
N MET A 1 9.94 7.38 -6.66
CA MET A 1 10.91 7.48 -5.52
C MET A 1 10.12 7.97 -4.31
N ILE A 2 9.89 7.12 -3.32
CA ILE A 2 9.19 7.49 -2.08
C ILE A 2 10.09 8.50 -1.35
N SER A 3 9.50 9.58 -0.84
CA SER A 3 10.24 10.61 -0.12
C SER A 3 11.01 9.99 1.06
N LYS A 4 12.31 10.31 1.21
CA LYS A 4 13.12 9.89 2.37
C LYS A 4 12.45 10.20 3.71
N THR A 5 11.65 11.26 3.74
CA THR A 5 10.89 11.70 4.92
C THR A 5 9.78 10.71 5.27
N PHE A 6 9.04 10.20 4.27
CA PHE A 6 7.99 9.20 4.48
C PHE A 6 8.57 7.88 5.03
N ASN A 7 9.73 7.45 4.53
CA ASN A 7 10.43 6.27 5.04
C ASN A 7 10.77 6.37 6.54
N ARG A 8 11.05 7.58 7.02
CA ARG A 8 11.30 7.87 8.44
C ARG A 8 10.06 7.69 9.30
N TYR A 9 8.89 8.09 8.79
CA TYR A 9 7.61 7.89 9.48
C TYR A 9 7.27 6.39 9.59
N ILE A 10 7.43 5.66 8.50
CA ILE A 10 7.21 4.19 8.48
C ILE A 10 8.16 3.49 9.44
N TRP A 11 9.43 3.88 9.47
CA TRP A 11 10.41 3.32 10.40
C TRP A 11 9.99 3.50 11.86
N LEU A 12 9.61 4.73 12.25
CA LEU A 12 9.18 5.02 13.63
C LEU A 12 7.91 4.26 13.99
N LEU A 13 6.92 4.25 13.10
CA LEU A 13 5.68 3.52 13.28
C LEU A 13 5.93 2.01 13.49
N ASN A 14 6.73 1.38 12.62
CA ASN A 14 7.08 -0.03 12.74
C ASN A 14 7.88 -0.34 14.01
N THR A 15 8.79 0.54 14.39
CA THR A 15 9.56 0.39 15.62
C THR A 15 8.64 0.35 16.84
N LEU A 16 7.67 1.24 16.93
CA LEU A 16 6.69 1.26 18.03
C LEU A 16 5.67 0.11 17.97
N LEU A 17 5.30 -0.35 16.77
CA LEU A 17 4.45 -1.54 16.61
C LEU A 17 5.12 -2.82 17.11
N GLN A 18 6.43 -2.95 16.91
CA GLN A 18 7.20 -4.13 17.31
C GLN A 18 7.55 -4.11 18.80
N GLN A 19 8.03 -2.98 19.31
CA GLN A 19 8.57 -2.86 20.65
C GLN A 19 7.53 -2.49 21.70
N LYS A 20 6.35 -2.04 21.27
CA LYS A 20 5.20 -1.59 22.06
C LYS A 20 5.45 -0.30 22.83
N ARG A 21 6.50 -0.22 23.66
CA ARG A 21 6.87 0.95 24.46
C ARG A 21 8.37 1.16 24.42
N LEU A 22 8.81 2.39 24.23
CA LEU A 22 10.22 2.79 24.22
C LEU A 22 10.37 4.21 24.77
N THR A 23 11.44 4.46 25.47
CA THR A 23 11.88 5.83 25.80
C THR A 23 12.41 6.53 24.54
N PHE A 24 12.48 7.85 24.60
CA PHE A 24 13.07 8.60 23.48
C PHE A 24 14.54 8.22 23.22
N GLU A 25 15.30 7.97 24.27
CA GLU A 25 16.69 7.54 24.16
C GLU A 25 16.83 6.20 23.41
N GLU A 26 16.01 5.23 23.73
CA GLU A 26 15.98 3.92 23.03
C GLU A 26 15.57 4.08 21.57
N ILE A 27 14.59 4.94 21.26
CA ILE A 27 14.19 5.27 19.89
C ILE A 27 15.36 5.92 19.15
N SER A 28 16.03 6.88 19.76
CA SER A 28 17.15 7.61 19.16
C SER A 28 18.37 6.72 18.92
N ASN A 29 18.66 5.77 19.81
CA ASN A 29 19.72 4.79 19.64
C ASN A 29 19.42 3.83 18.48
N ARG A 30 18.19 3.28 18.42
CA ARG A 30 17.77 2.42 17.30
C ARG A 30 17.77 3.16 15.97
N TRP A 31 17.39 4.43 15.99
CA TRP A 31 17.47 5.30 14.80
C TRP A 31 18.90 5.43 14.31
N ARG A 32 19.86 5.77 15.20
CA ARG A 32 21.27 5.89 14.85
C ARG A 32 21.83 4.64 14.18
N ASP A 33 21.41 3.48 14.69
CA ASP A 33 21.89 2.17 14.23
C ASP A 33 21.13 1.68 12.98
N SER A 34 20.08 2.40 12.56
CA SER A 34 19.31 2.09 11.36
C SER A 34 19.95 2.69 10.10
N TYR A 35 19.58 2.16 8.96
CA TYR A 35 19.99 2.68 7.64
C TYR A 35 19.53 4.13 7.37
N LEU A 36 18.53 4.64 8.12
CA LEU A 36 18.00 6.00 7.97
C LEU A 36 18.77 7.03 8.84
N GLY A 37 19.39 6.58 9.91
CA GLY A 37 20.07 7.44 10.88
C GLY A 37 21.47 7.85 10.45
N ASP A 38 22.10 7.07 9.56
CA ASP A 38 23.45 7.34 9.09
C ASP A 38 24.45 7.57 10.23
N GLY A 39 24.32 6.76 11.29
CA GLY A 39 25.15 6.86 12.50
C GLY A 39 24.86 8.06 13.41
N LYS A 40 23.84 8.87 13.11
CA LYS A 40 23.47 10.07 13.87
C LYS A 40 22.24 9.84 14.73
N PRO A 41 22.21 10.36 15.97
CA PRO A 41 21.04 10.24 16.83
C PRO A 41 19.86 11.04 16.27
N LEU A 42 18.64 10.60 16.58
CA LEU A 42 17.43 11.34 16.24
C LEU A 42 17.28 12.56 17.15
N ALA A 43 17.12 13.73 16.56
CA ALA A 43 16.86 14.95 17.33
C ALA A 43 15.39 14.93 17.86
N LEU A 44 15.18 15.35 19.10
CA LEU A 44 13.85 15.38 19.73
C LEU A 44 12.83 16.18 18.93
N ARG A 45 13.22 17.32 18.36
CA ARG A 45 12.37 18.12 17.48
C ARG A 45 11.92 17.32 16.24
N THR A 46 12.84 16.61 15.63
CA THR A 46 12.55 15.75 14.46
C THR A 46 11.61 14.61 14.84
N PHE A 47 11.81 14.01 16.00
CA PHE A 47 10.92 12.98 16.53
C PHE A 47 9.48 13.50 16.68
N HIS A 48 9.30 14.70 17.25
CA HIS A 48 7.96 15.29 17.38
C HIS A 48 7.29 15.53 16.02
N VAL A 49 8.05 16.04 15.05
CA VAL A 49 7.53 16.18 13.66
C VAL A 49 7.11 14.85 13.07
N HIS A 50 7.90 13.79 13.28
CA HIS A 50 7.54 12.45 12.79
C HIS A 50 6.30 11.90 13.50
N ARG A 51 6.18 12.12 14.81
CA ARG A 51 5.03 11.74 15.62
C ARG A 51 3.74 12.38 15.09
N ASP A 52 3.77 13.68 14.86
CA ASP A 52 2.60 14.43 14.40
C ASP A 52 2.20 14.02 12.97
N ALA A 53 3.18 13.80 12.09
CA ALA A 53 2.94 13.26 10.74
C ALA A 53 2.35 11.84 10.76
N ILE A 54 2.75 10.99 11.70
CA ILE A 54 2.17 9.64 11.85
C ILE A 54 0.70 9.75 12.23
N ALA A 55 0.33 10.66 13.14
CA ALA A 55 -1.06 10.87 13.52
C ALA A 55 -1.91 11.35 12.32
N GLU A 56 -1.39 12.29 11.53
CA GLU A 56 -2.07 12.82 10.35
C GLU A 56 -2.24 11.77 9.23
N LEU A 57 -1.16 11.07 8.90
CA LEU A 57 -1.14 10.16 7.74
C LEU A 57 -1.78 8.79 8.02
N PHE A 58 -1.63 8.29 9.24
CA PHE A 58 -2.07 6.92 9.60
C PHE A 58 -3.23 6.89 10.59
N GLY A 59 -3.66 8.05 11.10
CA GLY A 59 -4.75 8.14 12.08
C GLY A 59 -4.42 7.49 13.43
N VAL A 60 -3.13 7.33 13.76
CA VAL A 60 -2.66 6.69 14.99
C VAL A 60 -1.75 7.62 15.75
N GLU A 61 -2.10 7.92 16.99
CA GLU A 61 -1.32 8.82 17.83
C GLU A 61 -0.20 8.08 18.55
N VAL A 62 0.98 8.70 18.58
CA VAL A 62 2.09 8.31 19.45
C VAL A 62 1.98 9.10 20.75
N LYS A 63 1.62 8.43 21.84
CA LYS A 63 1.47 9.00 23.19
C LYS A 63 2.72 8.77 24.02
N CYS A 64 2.92 9.61 25.03
CA CYS A 64 3.96 9.48 26.04
C CYS A 64 3.30 9.17 27.40
N ASP A 65 3.76 8.13 28.04
CA ASP A 65 3.46 7.87 29.44
C ASP A 65 4.35 8.78 30.30
N THR A 66 3.76 9.74 31.01
CA THR A 66 4.50 10.73 31.80
C THR A 66 5.16 10.15 33.06
N SER A 67 4.79 8.95 33.48
CA SER A 67 5.38 8.26 34.63
C SER A 67 6.65 7.51 34.28
N THR A 68 6.71 6.93 33.06
CA THR A 68 7.85 6.13 32.58
C THR A 68 8.64 6.83 31.49
N TYR A 69 8.10 7.93 30.93
CA TYR A 69 8.64 8.64 29.74
C TYR A 69 8.76 7.75 28.49
N GLU A 70 7.94 6.70 28.43
CA GLU A 70 7.87 5.79 27.28
C GLU A 70 6.83 6.27 26.28
N TYR A 71 7.19 6.17 25.00
CA TYR A 71 6.31 6.44 23.87
C TYR A 71 5.69 5.13 23.38
N TYR A 72 4.40 5.19 23.03
CA TYR A 72 3.61 4.06 22.54
C TYR A 72 2.52 4.50 21.58
N LEU A 73 1.98 3.58 20.79
CA LEU A 73 0.84 3.82 19.90
C LEU A 73 -0.47 3.68 20.68
N SER A 74 -1.37 4.66 20.58
CA SER A 74 -2.63 4.69 21.33
C SER A 74 -3.62 3.60 20.89
N SER A 75 -3.65 3.24 19.60
CA SER A 75 -4.60 2.29 19.02
C SER A 75 -3.93 1.32 18.03
N PRO A 76 -2.94 0.51 18.47
CA PRO A 76 -2.23 -0.40 17.57
C PRO A 76 -3.14 -1.49 16.97
N GLY A 77 -4.28 -1.79 17.63
CA GLY A 77 -5.28 -2.76 17.17
C GLY A 77 -5.98 -2.31 15.88
N GLU A 78 -6.28 -1.05 15.74
CA GLU A 78 -6.93 -0.50 14.55
C GLU A 78 -6.04 -0.62 13.30
N LEU A 79 -4.75 -0.35 13.43
CA LEU A 79 -3.79 -0.58 12.34
C LEU A 79 -3.68 -2.07 11.97
N ARG A 80 -3.77 -2.97 12.96
CA ARG A 80 -3.68 -4.41 12.74
C ARG A 80 -4.95 -5.02 12.16
N SER A 81 -6.11 -4.42 12.42
CA SER A 81 -7.40 -4.89 11.90
C SER A 81 -7.66 -4.41 10.46
N ASP A 82 -7.09 -3.29 10.06
CA ASP A 82 -7.22 -2.75 8.70
C ASP A 82 -6.21 -3.44 7.76
N ARG A 83 -6.69 -4.44 7.04
CA ARG A 83 -5.88 -5.23 6.09
C ARG A 83 -5.24 -4.37 5.00
N THR A 84 -5.93 -3.32 4.55
CA THR A 84 -5.43 -2.42 3.50
C THR A 84 -4.26 -1.59 4.02
N ARG A 85 -4.41 -0.99 5.20
CA ARG A 85 -3.32 -0.24 5.84
C ARG A 85 -2.13 -1.13 6.16
N GLN A 86 -2.37 -2.33 6.66
CA GLN A 86 -1.32 -3.30 6.95
C GLN A 86 -0.55 -3.71 5.69
N TRP A 87 -1.26 -3.96 4.59
CA TRP A 87 -0.64 -4.28 3.31
C TRP A 87 0.22 -3.11 2.79
N LEU A 88 -0.28 -1.87 2.86
CA LEU A 88 0.48 -0.68 2.47
C LEU A 88 1.75 -0.53 3.33
N LEU A 89 1.63 -0.62 4.66
CA LEU A 89 2.78 -0.53 5.57
C LEU A 89 3.83 -1.60 5.28
N ASN A 90 3.41 -2.84 5.04
CA ASN A 90 4.32 -3.93 4.70
C ASN A 90 5.01 -3.68 3.36
N SER A 91 4.28 -3.21 2.34
CA SER A 91 4.83 -2.90 1.03
C SER A 91 5.89 -1.80 1.10
N PHE A 92 5.64 -0.74 1.88
CA PHE A 92 6.63 0.31 2.12
C PHE A 92 7.84 -0.17 2.92
N THR A 93 7.63 -1.02 3.91
CA THR A 93 8.72 -1.60 4.71
C THR A 93 9.65 -2.44 3.82
N ILE A 94 9.07 -3.26 2.95
CA ILE A 94 9.81 -4.07 1.99
C ILE A 94 10.57 -3.17 1.00
N SER A 95 9.93 -2.17 0.43
CA SER A 95 10.56 -1.20 -0.48
C SER A 95 11.78 -0.51 0.17
N ASN A 96 11.66 -0.14 1.44
CA ASN A 96 12.75 0.47 2.20
C ASN A 96 13.90 -0.49 2.49
N MET A 97 13.59 -1.75 2.77
CA MET A 97 14.59 -2.81 2.95
C MET A 97 15.36 -3.07 1.66
N ILE A 98 14.71 -2.99 0.50
CA ILE A 98 15.35 -3.10 -0.82
C ILE A 98 16.35 -1.97 -1.04
N GLU A 99 15.95 -0.71 -0.76
CA GLU A 99 16.86 0.43 -0.89
C GLU A 99 18.05 0.34 0.06
N ALA A 100 17.83 -0.10 1.30
CA ALA A 100 18.90 -0.28 2.29
C ALA A 100 19.82 -1.47 1.98
N GLY A 101 19.30 -2.49 1.34
CA GLY A 101 19.97 -3.74 1.03
C GLY A 101 20.72 -3.75 -0.29
N HIS A 102 21.25 -2.60 -0.80
CA HIS A 102 21.98 -2.55 -2.06
C HIS A 102 23.09 -3.62 -2.17
N ASN A 103 23.66 -4.04 -1.05
CA ASN A 103 24.67 -5.10 -0.96
C ASN A 103 24.07 -6.51 -0.81
N MET A 104 22.73 -6.66 -0.80
CA MET A 104 22.05 -7.95 -0.61
C MET A 104 21.05 -8.28 -1.72
N LYS A 105 21.11 -7.58 -2.85
CA LYS A 105 20.20 -7.80 -4.00
C LYS A 105 20.21 -9.24 -4.49
N ASP A 106 21.33 -9.91 -4.43
CA ASP A 106 21.49 -11.30 -4.87
C ASP A 106 20.94 -12.32 -3.84
N ARG A 107 20.55 -11.86 -2.65
CA ARG A 107 20.05 -12.71 -1.54
C ARG A 107 18.58 -12.51 -1.23
N ILE A 108 17.96 -11.49 -1.78
CA ILE A 108 16.55 -11.17 -1.59
C ILE A 108 15.88 -11.26 -2.95
N LEU A 109 15.11 -12.34 -3.14
CA LEU A 109 14.31 -12.53 -4.35
C LEU A 109 12.95 -11.85 -4.11
N PHE A 110 12.60 -10.92 -4.99
CA PHE A 110 11.28 -10.31 -5.01
C PHE A 110 10.46 -10.92 -6.14
N GLU A 111 9.23 -11.28 -5.84
CA GLU A 111 8.24 -11.48 -6.90
C GLU A 111 8.04 -10.14 -7.61
N GLU A 112 7.96 -10.15 -8.94
CA GLU A 112 7.63 -8.96 -9.71
C GLU A 112 6.30 -8.40 -9.23
N ILE A 113 6.26 -7.09 -8.94
CA ILE A 113 5.00 -6.41 -8.64
C ILE A 113 4.16 -6.47 -9.91
N PRO A 114 2.97 -7.08 -9.88
CA PRO A 114 2.15 -7.20 -11.07
C PRO A 114 1.87 -5.84 -11.70
N ARG A 115 1.97 -5.76 -13.01
CA ARG A 115 1.58 -4.59 -13.80
C ARG A 115 0.08 -4.34 -13.64
N GLY A 116 -0.43 -3.23 -14.18
CA GLY A 116 -1.86 -2.94 -14.21
C GLY A 116 -2.32 -1.99 -13.11
N THR A 117 -1.43 -1.53 -12.22
CA THR A 117 -1.76 -0.49 -11.22
C THR A 117 -2.10 0.86 -11.87
N GLU A 118 -1.64 1.10 -13.08
CA GLU A 118 -1.96 2.25 -13.92
C GLU A 118 -3.46 2.36 -14.26
N TYR A 119 -4.17 1.24 -14.27
CA TYR A 119 -5.62 1.20 -14.58
C TYR A 119 -6.52 1.38 -13.35
N ILE A 120 -5.98 1.36 -12.13
CA ILE A 120 -6.76 1.44 -10.90
C ILE A 120 -7.65 2.68 -10.87
N GLN A 121 -7.10 3.85 -11.24
CA GLN A 121 -7.86 5.09 -11.26
C GLN A 121 -9.00 5.04 -12.27
N THR A 122 -8.76 4.54 -13.47
CA THR A 122 -9.78 4.38 -14.53
C THR A 122 -10.93 3.49 -14.06
N VAL A 123 -10.62 2.40 -13.35
CA VAL A 123 -11.64 1.50 -12.79
C VAL A 123 -12.47 2.20 -11.71
N ILE A 124 -11.81 2.93 -10.79
CA ILE A 124 -12.49 3.67 -9.72
C ILE A 124 -13.43 4.72 -10.32
N ASP A 125 -12.96 5.49 -11.31
CA ASP A 125 -13.76 6.52 -11.99
C ASP A 125 -14.97 5.92 -12.72
N ALA A 126 -14.80 4.76 -13.35
CA ALA A 126 -15.89 4.04 -14.00
C ALA A 126 -16.93 3.54 -13.00
N MET A 127 -16.49 2.95 -11.88
CA MET A 127 -17.38 2.50 -10.80
C MET A 127 -18.16 3.66 -10.18
N GLN A 128 -17.51 4.78 -9.92
CA GLN A 128 -18.15 5.97 -9.34
C GLN A 128 -19.17 6.62 -10.28
N SER A 129 -18.88 6.62 -11.58
CA SER A 129 -19.74 7.22 -12.59
C SER A 129 -20.76 6.25 -13.22
N GLY A 130 -20.77 4.97 -12.81
CA GLY A 130 -21.65 3.96 -13.36
C GLY A 130 -21.42 3.69 -14.86
N LYS A 131 -20.15 3.76 -15.32
CA LYS A 131 -19.79 3.63 -16.72
C LYS A 131 -19.11 2.28 -17.02
N VAL A 132 -19.42 1.73 -18.18
CA VAL A 132 -18.79 0.51 -18.71
C VAL A 132 -17.33 0.80 -19.09
N LEU A 133 -16.47 -0.18 -18.87
CA LEU A 133 -15.08 -0.16 -19.32
C LEU A 133 -14.95 -0.98 -20.60
N GLN A 134 -14.30 -0.43 -21.60
CA GLN A 134 -13.77 -1.20 -22.73
C GLN A 134 -12.34 -1.63 -22.38
N ILE A 135 -12.08 -2.94 -22.44
CA ILE A 135 -10.79 -3.52 -22.09
C ILE A 135 -10.24 -4.36 -23.21
N ASP A 136 -8.97 -4.15 -23.54
CA ASP A 136 -8.20 -5.04 -24.39
C ASP A 136 -7.41 -6.00 -23.50
N TYR A 137 -7.76 -7.27 -23.53
CA TYR A 137 -7.36 -8.23 -22.52
C TYR A 137 -6.70 -9.46 -23.13
N GLN A 138 -5.57 -9.88 -22.54
CA GLN A 138 -4.87 -11.11 -22.86
C GLN A 138 -5.07 -12.12 -21.72
N PRO A 139 -5.97 -13.10 -21.84
CA PRO A 139 -6.14 -14.13 -20.82
C PRO A 139 -4.90 -15.04 -20.72
N PHE A 140 -4.84 -15.82 -19.65
CA PHE A 140 -3.74 -16.82 -19.48
C PHE A 140 -3.78 -17.87 -20.58
N GLU A 141 -4.99 -18.35 -20.88
CA GLU A 141 -5.25 -19.26 -21.98
C GLU A 141 -6.22 -18.59 -22.95
N GLY A 142 -5.89 -18.59 -24.23
CA GLY A 142 -6.71 -17.98 -25.28
C GLY A 142 -6.08 -16.78 -25.96
N ASN A 143 -6.84 -16.18 -26.85
CA ASN A 143 -6.39 -15.06 -27.68
C ASN A 143 -6.73 -13.72 -27.04
N ARG A 144 -5.94 -12.70 -27.38
CA ARG A 144 -6.25 -11.32 -27.09
C ARG A 144 -7.60 -10.94 -27.71
N ALA A 145 -8.44 -10.26 -26.92
CA ALA A 145 -9.71 -9.75 -27.39
C ALA A 145 -10.13 -8.51 -26.61
N THR A 146 -10.99 -7.72 -27.22
CA THR A 146 -11.61 -6.55 -26.60
C THR A 146 -12.94 -6.96 -25.99
N TYR A 147 -13.18 -6.55 -24.74
CA TYR A 147 -14.40 -6.83 -24.00
C TYR A 147 -14.97 -5.56 -23.39
N HIS A 148 -16.26 -5.60 -23.10
CA HIS A 148 -16.94 -4.61 -22.27
C HIS A 148 -17.12 -5.18 -20.86
N LEU A 149 -16.77 -4.39 -19.85
CA LEU A 149 -16.83 -4.77 -18.44
C LEU A 149 -17.64 -3.75 -17.66
N GLN A 150 -18.70 -4.20 -17.01
CA GLN A 150 -19.42 -3.44 -16.01
C GLN A 150 -18.73 -3.66 -14.65
N PRO A 151 -17.92 -2.73 -14.15
CA PRO A 151 -17.10 -2.95 -12.97
C PRO A 151 -17.92 -2.84 -11.69
N TYR A 152 -18.04 -3.94 -10.92
CA TYR A 152 -18.80 -4.00 -9.67
C TYR A 152 -17.95 -3.83 -8.44
N ALA A 153 -16.73 -4.39 -8.44
CA ALA A 153 -15.81 -4.34 -7.31
C ALA A 153 -14.36 -4.50 -7.75
N MET A 154 -13.46 -4.04 -6.91
CA MET A 154 -12.02 -4.35 -7.01
C MET A 154 -11.59 -5.23 -5.85
N LYS A 155 -10.63 -6.12 -6.11
CA LYS A 155 -10.00 -6.93 -5.06
C LYS A 155 -8.51 -7.13 -5.32
N VAL A 156 -7.77 -7.31 -4.23
CA VAL A 156 -6.39 -7.81 -4.27
C VAL A 156 -6.39 -9.28 -3.85
N TYR A 157 -5.78 -10.12 -4.65
CA TYR A 157 -5.60 -11.53 -4.34
C TYR A 157 -4.24 -12.01 -4.86
N ASN A 158 -3.46 -12.69 -4.05
CA ASN A 158 -2.08 -13.11 -4.37
C ASN A 158 -1.26 -11.98 -5.01
N GLN A 159 -1.25 -10.82 -4.35
CA GLN A 159 -0.54 -9.59 -4.76
C GLN A 159 -0.97 -9.00 -6.11
N ARG A 160 -2.03 -9.50 -6.73
CA ARG A 160 -2.57 -9.02 -8.00
C ARG A 160 -3.88 -8.28 -7.82
N TRP A 161 -4.07 -7.23 -8.59
CA TRP A 161 -5.33 -6.51 -8.66
C TRP A 161 -6.28 -7.16 -9.67
N TYR A 162 -7.53 -7.28 -9.26
CA TYR A 162 -8.63 -7.78 -10.09
C TYR A 162 -9.80 -6.83 -10.05
N VAL A 163 -10.45 -6.67 -11.19
CA VAL A 163 -11.79 -6.08 -11.28
C VAL A 163 -12.80 -7.23 -11.40
N VAL A 164 -13.79 -7.21 -10.55
CA VAL A 164 -14.95 -8.13 -10.60
C VAL A 164 -16.07 -7.38 -11.29
N GLY A 165 -16.61 -7.93 -12.35
CA GLY A 165 -17.68 -7.29 -13.10
C GLY A 165 -18.37 -8.22 -14.07
N TYR A 166 -19.48 -7.75 -14.64
CA TYR A 166 -20.23 -8.45 -15.65
C TYR A 166 -19.66 -8.15 -17.04
N MET A 167 -19.52 -9.20 -17.85
CA MET A 167 -19.06 -9.11 -19.24
C MET A 167 -20.18 -9.60 -20.17
N PRO A 168 -20.82 -8.69 -20.93
CA PRO A 168 -21.93 -9.05 -21.83
C PRO A 168 -21.56 -10.11 -22.86
N GLU A 169 -20.35 -10.03 -23.43
CA GLU A 169 -19.87 -10.97 -24.46
C GLU A 169 -19.77 -12.41 -23.95
N ILE A 170 -19.56 -12.58 -22.63
CA ILE A 170 -19.41 -13.88 -21.98
C ILE A 170 -20.70 -14.28 -21.25
N GLY A 171 -21.60 -13.32 -21.02
CA GLY A 171 -22.87 -13.55 -20.33
C GLY A 171 -22.72 -13.88 -18.85
N GLY A 172 -21.74 -13.28 -18.15
CA GLY A 172 -21.52 -13.57 -16.74
C GLY A 172 -20.47 -12.72 -16.04
N ILE A 173 -20.42 -12.87 -14.71
CA ILE A 173 -19.44 -12.20 -13.89
C ILE A 173 -18.06 -12.85 -14.05
N ARG A 174 -17.04 -12.01 -14.21
CA ARG A 174 -15.64 -12.44 -14.36
C ARG A 174 -14.73 -11.66 -13.41
N ASN A 175 -13.56 -12.25 -13.15
CA ASN A 175 -12.45 -11.61 -12.47
C ASN A 175 -11.39 -11.27 -13.50
N ILE A 176 -11.20 -10.00 -13.77
CA ILE A 176 -10.25 -9.49 -14.74
C ILE A 176 -9.00 -9.04 -14.01
N ALA A 177 -7.87 -9.68 -14.29
CA ALA A 177 -6.58 -9.32 -13.71
C ALA A 177 -6.01 -8.09 -14.43
N LEU A 178 -5.74 -7.02 -13.70
CA LEU A 178 -5.27 -5.76 -14.30
C LEU A 178 -3.90 -5.90 -14.98
N ASP A 179 -3.03 -6.76 -14.48
CA ASP A 179 -1.71 -7.03 -15.08
C ASP A 179 -1.76 -7.74 -16.44
N ARG A 180 -2.94 -8.17 -16.86
CA ARG A 180 -3.20 -8.77 -18.18
C ARG A 180 -4.03 -7.86 -19.10
N THR A 181 -4.37 -6.70 -18.63
CA THR A 181 -5.02 -5.65 -19.41
C THR A 181 -3.93 -4.90 -20.19
N LEU A 182 -4.12 -4.80 -21.49
CA LEU A 182 -3.20 -4.12 -22.40
C LEU A 182 -3.62 -2.67 -22.60
N GLU A 183 -4.92 -2.43 -22.73
CA GLU A 183 -5.55 -1.11 -22.81
C GLU A 183 -6.87 -1.13 -22.05
N MET A 184 -7.25 0.00 -21.47
CA MET A 184 -8.50 0.18 -20.76
C MET A 184 -9.00 1.59 -20.90
N GLU A 185 -10.24 1.74 -21.30
CA GLU A 185 -10.90 3.02 -21.47
C GLU A 185 -12.29 3.00 -20.82
N LYS A 186 -12.67 4.12 -20.25
CA LYS A 186 -14.05 4.36 -19.79
C LYS A 186 -14.90 4.76 -20.98
N THR A 187 -16.02 4.08 -21.21
CA THR A 187 -16.99 4.39 -22.25
C THR A 187 -18.04 5.38 -21.77
N ASP A 188 -18.91 5.81 -22.69
CA ASP A 188 -20.10 6.62 -22.36
C ASP A 188 -21.33 5.76 -21.99
N GLU A 189 -21.23 4.44 -22.10
CA GLU A 189 -22.30 3.50 -21.78
C GLU A 189 -22.52 3.39 -20.27
N ASP A 190 -23.77 3.47 -19.84
CA ASP A 190 -24.16 3.35 -18.44
C ASP A 190 -24.44 1.91 -18.05
N PHE A 191 -24.16 1.57 -16.81
CA PHE A 191 -24.61 0.32 -16.19
C PHE A 191 -25.13 0.56 -14.77
N VAL A 192 -25.91 -0.39 -14.28
CA VAL A 192 -26.41 -0.39 -12.90
C VAL A 192 -25.94 -1.68 -12.24
N VAL A 193 -25.41 -1.58 -11.03
CA VAL A 193 -25.03 -2.74 -10.22
C VAL A 193 -26.31 -3.45 -9.79
N PRO A 194 -26.50 -4.75 -10.07
CA PRO A 194 -27.70 -5.49 -9.74
C PRO A 194 -27.92 -5.69 -8.23
#